data_a35d6fd1864d68911cfb07b06b5e962d
#
_entry.id   a35d6fd1864d68911cfb07b06b5e962d
#
_cell.length_a   1.000
_cell.length_b   1.000
_cell.length_c   1.000
_cell.angle_alpha   90.00
_cell.angle_beta   90.00
_cell.angle_gamma   90.00
#
_symmetry.space_group_name_H-M   'P 1'
#
loop_
_entity.id
_entity.type
_entity.pdbx_description
1 polymer ?
#
loop_
_entity_poly.entity_id
_entity_poly.type
_entity_poly.pdbx_seq_one_letter_code
_entity_poly.pdbx_strand_id
1 'polypeptide(L)'
;MERAVPLAIAAVRTAANTPGVKLVFGTDAVAGAHGRNVEDLICRVNEAGQKPMDAIVSATSRAAESMKLGDSIGTLKAGMLADLTAVRGDVLGDFTALRRVVFVMRDGRIARNTP
;
A
#
# COMPACT_ATOMS: atom_id res chain seq x y z
N MET A 1 8.98 -0.46 24.34
CA MET A 1 8.42 -0.01 23.05
C MET A 1 9.45 0.61 22.10
N GLU A 2 10.41 1.40 22.58
CA GLU A 2 11.42 2.08 21.74
C GLU A 2 12.33 1.18 20.90
N ARG A 3 12.54 -0.09 21.28
CA ARG A 3 13.40 -1.03 20.54
C ARG A 3 12.68 -1.83 19.45
N ALA A 4 11.35 -1.91 19.47
CA ALA A 4 10.60 -2.74 18.54
C ALA A 4 10.49 -2.11 17.13
N VAL A 5 10.33 -0.80 17.05
CA VAL A 5 10.17 -0.08 15.77
C VAL A 5 11.45 -0.17 14.91
N PRO A 6 12.65 0.11 15.42
CA PRO A 6 13.88 -0.04 14.64
C PRO A 6 14.11 -1.47 14.14
N LEU A 7 13.75 -2.48 14.94
CA LEU A 7 13.87 -3.88 14.54
C LEU A 7 12.88 -4.23 13.42
N ALA A 8 11.64 -3.75 13.49
CA ALA A 8 10.65 -3.95 12.45
C ALA A 8 11.07 -3.29 11.11
N ILE A 9 11.59 -2.07 11.16
CA ILE A 9 12.14 -1.36 9.99
C ILE A 9 13.31 -2.15 9.39
N ALA A 10 14.23 -2.64 10.23
CA ALA A 10 15.37 -3.44 9.77
C ALA A 10 14.92 -4.76 9.12
N ALA A 11 13.91 -5.43 9.69
CA ALA A 11 13.35 -6.66 9.13
C ALA A 11 12.70 -6.42 7.75
N VAL A 12 11.91 -5.36 7.59
CA VAL A 12 11.32 -4.99 6.30
C VAL A 12 12.40 -4.65 5.29
N ARG A 13 13.42 -3.90 5.68
CA ARG A 13 14.58 -3.57 4.82
C ARG A 13 15.30 -4.83 4.34
N THR A 14 15.56 -5.76 5.22
CA THR A 14 16.19 -7.04 4.88
C THR A 14 15.32 -7.83 3.91
N ALA A 15 14.04 -7.99 4.21
CA ALA A 15 13.11 -8.72 3.36
C ALA A 15 12.95 -8.09 1.96
N ALA A 16 12.88 -6.75 1.88
CA ALA A 16 12.77 -6.02 0.62
C ALA A 16 13.99 -6.21 -0.30
N ASN A 17 15.16 -6.48 0.28
CA ASN A 17 16.41 -6.69 -0.44
C ASN A 17 16.80 -8.17 -0.59
N THR A 18 15.97 -9.09 -0.11
CA THR A 18 16.25 -10.53 -0.21
C THR A 18 15.62 -11.10 -1.49
N PRO A 19 16.40 -11.64 -2.42
CA PRO A 19 15.87 -12.25 -3.63
C PRO A 19 14.86 -13.36 -3.32
N GLY A 20 13.75 -13.40 -4.06
CA GLY A 20 12.70 -14.41 -3.91
C GLY A 20 11.69 -14.15 -2.79
N VAL A 21 11.93 -13.17 -1.91
CA VAL A 21 10.95 -12.78 -0.90
C VAL A 21 9.89 -11.88 -1.52
N LYS A 22 8.62 -12.27 -1.37
CA LYS A 22 7.47 -11.47 -1.79
C LYS A 22 6.85 -10.78 -0.58
N LEU A 23 7.06 -9.47 -0.46
CA LEU A 23 6.40 -8.67 0.58
C LEU A 23 4.96 -8.35 0.18
N VAL A 24 4.06 -8.53 1.13
CA VAL A 24 2.66 -8.08 1.07
C VAL A 24 2.45 -6.99 2.12
N PHE A 25 1.56 -6.06 1.84
CA PHE A 25 1.21 -5.02 2.80
C PHE A 25 0.00 -5.42 3.64
N GLY A 26 0.09 -5.18 4.95
CA GLY A 26 -0.98 -5.28 5.92
C GLY A 26 -0.56 -4.53 7.18
N THR A 27 -1.48 -3.84 7.85
CA THR A 27 -1.17 -2.98 9.00
C THR A 27 -1.60 -3.56 10.33
N ASP A 28 -2.54 -4.52 10.33
CA ASP A 28 -3.18 -4.98 11.57
C ASP A 28 -3.64 -3.81 12.46
N ALA A 29 -4.26 -2.80 11.83
CA ALA A 29 -4.64 -1.57 12.51
C ALA A 29 -5.60 -1.84 13.66
N VAL A 30 -5.22 -1.41 14.85
CA VAL A 30 -6.01 -1.53 16.08
C VAL A 30 -6.81 -0.25 16.36
N ALA A 31 -7.60 -0.25 17.43
CA ALA A 31 -8.38 0.91 17.85
C ALA A 31 -7.52 2.19 17.92
N GLY A 32 -8.02 3.27 17.31
CA GLY A 32 -7.32 4.55 17.19
C GLY A 32 -6.35 4.68 16.01
N ALA A 33 -6.05 3.58 15.30
CA ALA A 33 -5.17 3.58 14.13
C ALA A 33 -5.93 3.45 12.79
N HIS A 34 -7.23 3.15 12.83
CA HIS A 34 -8.06 3.08 11.62
C HIS A 34 -8.07 4.41 10.87
N GLY A 35 -7.94 4.35 9.55
CA GLY A 35 -7.83 5.54 8.69
C GLY A 35 -6.40 6.07 8.55
N ARG A 36 -5.42 5.53 9.29
CA ARG A 36 -4.00 5.88 9.23
C ARG A 36 -3.14 4.76 8.64
N ASN A 37 -3.75 3.77 8.03
CA ASN A 37 -3.07 2.59 7.48
C ASN A 37 -1.95 2.93 6.49
N VAL A 38 -2.11 4.01 5.73
CA VAL A 38 -1.14 4.47 4.73
C VAL A 38 0.20 4.90 5.36
N GLU A 39 0.19 5.32 6.64
CA GLU A 39 1.42 5.74 7.34
C GLU A 39 2.45 4.61 7.41
N ASP A 40 1.99 3.37 7.59
CA ASP A 40 2.86 2.21 7.64
C ASP A 40 3.53 1.96 6.28
N LEU A 41 2.78 2.12 5.19
CA LEU A 41 3.31 2.00 3.83
C LEU A 41 4.32 3.12 3.52
N ILE A 42 4.04 4.35 3.96
CA ILE A 42 4.95 5.50 3.85
C ILE A 42 6.26 5.23 4.62
N CYS A 43 6.16 4.70 5.84
CA CYS A 43 7.31 4.31 6.65
C CYS A 43 8.19 3.26 5.95
N ARG A 44 7.59 2.26 5.29
CA ARG A 44 8.33 1.25 4.51
C ARG A 44 9.19 1.86 3.41
N VAL A 45 8.70 2.89 2.75
CA VAL A 45 9.47 3.59 1.70
C VAL A 45 10.50 4.52 2.32
N ASN A 46 10.08 5.42 3.22
CA ASN A 46 10.92 6.50 3.70
C ASN A 46 12.01 6.05 4.70
N GLU A 47 11.71 5.03 5.50
CA GLU A 47 12.61 4.59 6.58
C GLU A 47 13.21 3.20 6.31
N ALA A 48 12.43 2.24 5.80
CA ALA A 48 12.96 0.92 5.47
C ALA A 48 13.62 0.85 4.09
N GLY A 49 13.43 1.85 3.22
CA GLY A 49 14.06 1.92 1.90
C GLY A 49 13.42 1.00 0.86
N GLN A 50 12.16 0.57 1.06
CA GLN A 50 11.41 -0.14 0.03
C GLN A 50 11.18 0.80 -1.16
N LYS A 51 11.38 0.32 -2.39
CA LYS A 51 11.13 1.14 -3.58
C LYS A 51 9.64 1.52 -3.66
N PRO A 52 9.28 2.76 -4.01
CA PRO A 52 7.89 3.22 -4.07
C PRO A 52 6.97 2.30 -4.88
N MET A 53 7.38 1.90 -6.08
CA MET A 53 6.57 1.00 -6.90
C MET A 53 6.41 -0.38 -6.27
N ASP A 54 7.44 -0.94 -5.64
CA ASP A 54 7.35 -2.23 -4.96
C ASP A 54 6.42 -2.16 -3.74
N ALA A 55 6.37 -1.02 -3.06
CA ALA A 55 5.43 -0.76 -1.98
C ALA A 55 3.98 -0.73 -2.50
N ILE A 56 3.71 -0.02 -3.61
CA ILE A 56 2.40 0.00 -4.26
C ILE A 56 1.98 -1.42 -4.67
N VAL A 57 2.86 -2.14 -5.36
CA VAL A 57 2.60 -3.53 -5.78
C VAL A 57 2.31 -4.44 -4.58
N SER A 58 3.02 -4.26 -3.45
CA SER A 58 2.79 -5.03 -2.23
C SER A 58 1.40 -4.80 -1.62
N ALA A 59 0.83 -3.62 -1.83
CA ALA A 59 -0.49 -3.22 -1.31
C ALA A 59 -1.63 -3.43 -2.33
N THR A 60 -1.34 -3.83 -3.55
CA THR A 60 -2.31 -3.99 -4.63
C THR A 60 -2.25 -5.38 -5.25
N SER A 61 -1.60 -5.57 -6.37
CA SER A 61 -1.62 -6.83 -7.13
C SER A 61 -1.04 -8.01 -6.34
N ARG A 62 0.06 -7.82 -5.62
CA ARG A 62 0.68 -8.90 -4.83
C ARG A 62 -0.18 -9.26 -3.60
N ALA A 63 -0.82 -8.27 -2.97
CA ALA A 63 -1.79 -8.52 -1.91
C ALA A 63 -2.98 -9.34 -2.44
N ALA A 64 -3.52 -8.97 -3.61
CA ALA A 64 -4.61 -9.70 -4.26
C ALA A 64 -4.21 -11.15 -4.59
N GLU A 65 -3.02 -11.37 -5.14
CA GLU A 65 -2.48 -12.72 -5.38
C GLU A 65 -2.42 -13.55 -4.10
N SER A 66 -1.92 -12.98 -3.00
CA SER A 66 -1.78 -13.68 -1.72
C SER A 66 -3.13 -14.12 -1.15
N MET A 67 -4.19 -13.38 -1.46
CA MET A 67 -5.57 -13.70 -1.09
C MET A 67 -6.29 -14.58 -2.14
N LYS A 68 -5.63 -14.98 -3.22
CA LYS A 68 -6.21 -15.69 -4.38
C LYS A 68 -7.32 -14.89 -5.08
N LEU A 69 -7.22 -13.57 -5.09
CA LEU A 69 -8.14 -12.64 -5.73
C LEU A 69 -7.52 -11.88 -6.92
N GLY A 70 -6.32 -12.28 -7.36
CA GLY A 70 -5.57 -11.59 -8.41
C GLY A 70 -6.27 -11.54 -9.78
N ASP A 71 -7.24 -12.43 -10.02
CA ASP A 71 -8.06 -12.44 -11.25
C ASP A 71 -9.22 -11.42 -11.20
N SER A 72 -9.47 -10.82 -10.03
CA SER A 72 -10.63 -9.93 -9.81
C SER A 72 -10.24 -8.52 -9.40
N ILE A 73 -9.20 -8.36 -8.58
CA ILE A 73 -8.77 -7.09 -7.98
C ILE A 73 -7.25 -6.91 -8.00
N GLY A 74 -6.79 -5.74 -7.61
CA GLY A 74 -5.37 -5.43 -7.41
C GLY A 74 -4.66 -4.85 -8.63
N THR A 75 -5.32 -4.81 -9.78
CA THR A 75 -4.75 -4.28 -11.04
C THR A 75 -5.81 -3.50 -11.81
N LEU A 76 -5.43 -2.38 -12.38
CA LEU A 76 -6.28 -1.61 -13.31
C LEU A 76 -6.20 -2.25 -14.70
N LYS A 77 -7.15 -3.11 -15.02
CA LYS A 77 -7.21 -3.85 -16.26
C LYS A 77 -8.67 -4.13 -16.64
N ALA A 78 -8.97 -4.15 -17.94
CA ALA A 78 -10.30 -4.57 -18.42
C ALA A 78 -10.68 -5.96 -17.91
N GLY A 79 -11.90 -6.12 -17.44
CA GLY A 79 -12.43 -7.36 -16.85
C GLY A 79 -12.23 -7.48 -15.34
N MET A 80 -11.45 -6.60 -14.71
CA MET A 80 -11.30 -6.53 -13.25
C MET A 80 -12.42 -5.71 -12.63
N LEU A 81 -12.64 -5.89 -11.32
CA LEU A 81 -13.53 -5.01 -10.56
C LEU A 81 -12.99 -3.57 -10.59
N ALA A 82 -13.90 -2.61 -10.70
CA ALA A 82 -13.54 -1.20 -10.73
C ALA A 82 -13.29 -0.67 -9.30
N ASP A 83 -12.15 -1.12 -8.73
CA ASP A 83 -11.63 -0.71 -7.44
C ASP A 83 -10.42 0.18 -7.67
N LEU A 84 -10.54 1.48 -7.42
CA LEU A 84 -9.45 2.41 -7.64
C LEU A 84 -9.43 3.56 -6.64
N THR A 85 -8.24 4.05 -6.36
CA THR A 85 -8.00 5.23 -5.54
C THR A 85 -7.11 6.18 -6.31
N ALA A 86 -7.51 7.45 -6.38
CA ALA A 86 -6.64 8.50 -6.89
C ALA A 86 -6.18 9.43 -5.76
N VAL A 87 -4.92 9.83 -5.83
CA VAL A 87 -4.31 10.78 -4.89
C VAL A 87 -3.83 12.02 -5.64
N ARG A 88 -3.73 13.13 -4.94
CA ARG A 88 -3.17 14.36 -5.50
C ARG A 88 -1.65 14.35 -5.36
N GLY A 89 -0.95 14.49 -6.49
CA GLY A 89 0.50 14.54 -6.55
C GLY A 89 1.13 13.29 -7.17
N ASP A 90 2.46 13.33 -7.29
CA ASP A 90 3.25 12.22 -7.82
C ASP A 90 3.70 11.29 -6.68
N VAL A 91 3.06 10.13 -6.58
CA VAL A 91 3.36 9.12 -5.55
C VAL A 91 4.79 8.57 -5.67
N LEU A 92 5.33 8.48 -6.88
CA LEU A 92 6.67 7.92 -7.08
C LEU A 92 7.76 8.92 -6.69
N GLY A 93 7.49 10.22 -6.85
CA GLY A 93 8.39 11.29 -6.44
C GLY A 93 8.27 11.67 -4.95
N ASP A 94 7.04 11.64 -4.42
CA ASP A 94 6.74 11.93 -3.02
C ASP A 94 5.69 10.94 -2.49
N PHE A 95 6.13 9.92 -1.80
CA PHE A 95 5.26 8.85 -1.32
C PHE A 95 4.24 9.33 -0.28
N THR A 96 4.47 10.48 0.35
CA THR A 96 3.48 11.11 1.26
C THR A 96 2.23 11.62 0.53
N ALA A 97 2.25 11.68 -0.82
CA ALA A 97 1.06 11.96 -1.63
C ALA A 97 -0.10 11.00 -1.33
N LEU A 98 0.18 9.79 -0.85
CA LEU A 98 -0.85 8.83 -0.42
C LEU A 98 -1.78 9.36 0.68
N ARG A 99 -1.38 10.39 1.42
CA ARG A 99 -2.25 11.08 2.40
C ARG A 99 -3.33 11.96 1.74
N ARG A 100 -3.17 12.27 0.46
CA ARG A 100 -4.03 13.22 -0.27
C ARG A 100 -4.98 12.48 -1.22
N VAL A 101 -5.78 11.57 -0.66
CA VAL A 101 -6.79 10.82 -1.42
C VAL A 101 -7.91 11.76 -1.87
N VAL A 102 -8.14 11.87 -3.17
CA VAL A 102 -9.18 12.71 -3.79
C VAL A 102 -10.32 11.91 -4.39
N PHE A 103 -10.08 10.66 -4.75
CA PHE A 103 -11.10 9.81 -5.35
C PHE A 103 -10.98 8.37 -4.83
N VAL A 104 -12.11 7.76 -4.52
CA VAL A 104 -12.20 6.33 -4.16
C VAL A 104 -13.41 5.72 -4.86
N MET A 105 -13.18 4.64 -5.59
CA MET A 105 -14.21 3.80 -6.20
C MET A 105 -14.06 2.35 -5.73
N ARG A 106 -15.16 1.70 -5.45
CA ARG A 106 -15.23 0.28 -5.12
C ARG A 106 -16.34 -0.38 -5.91
N ASP A 107 -16.01 -1.43 -6.65
CA ASP A 107 -16.95 -2.18 -7.49
C ASP A 107 -17.80 -1.24 -8.38
N GLY A 108 -17.14 -0.26 -9.01
CA GLY A 108 -17.76 0.75 -9.86
C GLY A 108 -18.59 1.82 -9.13
N ARG A 109 -18.68 1.77 -7.81
CA ARG A 109 -19.40 2.77 -6.99
C ARG A 109 -18.43 3.80 -6.41
N ILE A 110 -18.71 5.06 -6.67
CA ILE A 110 -17.89 6.17 -6.13
C ILE A 110 -18.21 6.34 -4.65
N ALA A 111 -17.20 6.16 -3.79
CA ALA A 111 -17.27 6.40 -2.36
C ALA A 111 -16.75 7.79 -1.97
N ARG A 112 -15.81 8.35 -2.76
CA ARG A 112 -15.24 9.69 -2.55
C ARG A 112 -14.90 10.32 -3.89
N ASN A 113 -15.22 11.59 -4.03
CA ASN A 113 -14.82 12.42 -5.17
C ASN A 113 -14.68 13.87 -4.68
N THR A 114 -13.46 14.26 -4.34
CA THR A 114 -13.10 15.61 -3.84
C THR A 114 -11.92 16.12 -4.66
N PRO A 115 -12.18 16.81 -5.78
CA PRO A 115 -11.15 17.32 -6.69
C PRO A 115 -10.22 18.36 -6.04
#